data_a982830812840775c6580b6e9f2e74a0
#
_entry.id   a982830812840775c6580b6e9f2e74a0
#
_cell.length_a   1.000
_cell.length_b   1.000
_cell.length_c   1.000
_cell.angle_alpha   90.00
_cell.angle_beta   90.00
_cell.angle_gamma   90.00
#
_symmetry.space_group_name_H-M   'P 1'
#
loop_
_entity.id
_entity.type
_entity.pdbx_description
1 polymer ?
#
loop_
_entity_poly.entity_id
_entity_poly.type
_entity_poly.pdbx_seq_one_letter_code
_entity_poly.pdbx_strand_id
1 'polypeptide(L)'
;ARRTLFRYAAAGVATSLVSPRLLAQEKAIEALQSITRDVTPIGKAERADRLARAQKMMQAQGIDALLVEPGASLIYYSGIRWWRSERLTALVIPASGTPLAVCPFFEKRSIDESLAIPAEVRVWQEHESPYAPIADYLKARGLDKGRIGIEETVRYFAVDGLKAALPAATLVKDPVTRAIRMRKTAAEIALMQKAADVTMGAYRWTHPQVKAGMTPADIGALMSAATSALGGKGEFNLILLGEAAAYPHGSGKPQSVRAGEVVLMDCGCTVEDYQSDISRTFVYGAAPTAQQRKVWDEVAQGQQVAIRAAKLGVAAGTVDDAVRTYYEKLGYGPGYKPPGLSHRTGHGIGMEGHEPVNLVHGETTK
;
A
#
# COMPACT_ATOMS: atom_id res chain seq x y z
N ALA A 1 28.42 -39.38 52.22
CA ALA A 1 28.38 -40.44 51.22
C ALA A 1 27.00 -40.42 50.53
N ARG A 2 26.87 -39.80 49.37
CA ARG A 2 25.79 -40.05 48.39
C ARG A 2 26.38 -39.89 47.01
N ARG A 3 26.46 -41.00 46.27
CA ARG A 3 26.83 -41.09 44.85
C ARG A 3 25.66 -40.62 44.03
N THR A 4 25.82 -39.60 43.18
CA THR A 4 24.87 -39.18 42.15
C THR A 4 25.31 -39.75 40.82
N LEU A 5 24.52 -40.65 40.23
CA LEU A 5 24.70 -41.19 38.90
C LEU A 5 24.42 -40.08 37.86
N PHE A 6 25.36 -39.77 37.00
CA PHE A 6 25.11 -39.07 35.76
C PHE A 6 24.51 -40.04 34.73
N ARG A 7 23.26 -39.78 34.33
CA ARG A 7 22.67 -40.38 33.13
C ARG A 7 23.00 -39.52 31.93
N TYR A 8 23.79 -40.06 31.02
CA TYR A 8 23.97 -39.49 29.68
C TYR A 8 22.70 -39.68 28.89
N ALA A 9 21.98 -38.61 28.57
CA ALA A 9 20.94 -38.59 27.54
C ALA A 9 21.63 -38.43 26.19
N ALA A 10 21.60 -39.45 25.36
CA ALA A 10 22.01 -39.36 23.96
C ALA A 10 21.01 -38.45 23.21
N ALA A 11 21.42 -37.28 22.86
CA ALA A 11 20.67 -36.40 21.94
C ALA A 11 20.76 -37.03 20.54
N GLY A 12 19.70 -37.68 20.11
CA GLY A 12 19.55 -38.10 18.71
C GLY A 12 19.43 -36.85 17.83
N VAL A 13 20.40 -36.63 16.97
CA VAL A 13 20.32 -35.65 15.87
C VAL A 13 19.31 -36.19 14.88
N ALA A 14 18.09 -35.68 14.92
CA ALA A 14 17.10 -35.90 13.88
C ALA A 14 17.58 -35.13 12.64
N THR A 15 18.29 -35.79 11.74
CA THR A 15 18.51 -35.33 10.37
C THR A 15 17.15 -35.29 9.68
N SER A 16 16.53 -34.11 9.64
CA SER A 16 15.34 -33.87 8.82
C SER A 16 15.74 -34.05 7.35
N LEU A 17 15.33 -35.17 6.77
CA LEU A 17 15.47 -35.41 5.33
C LEU A 17 14.64 -34.35 4.59
N VAL A 18 15.30 -33.30 4.14
CA VAL A 18 14.69 -32.28 3.25
C VAL A 18 14.18 -33.01 2.01
N SER A 19 12.91 -32.91 1.72
CA SER A 19 12.31 -33.63 0.58
C SER A 19 13.00 -33.17 -0.72
N PRO A 20 13.25 -34.09 -1.68
CA PRO A 20 13.83 -33.72 -2.96
C PRO A 20 13.08 -32.64 -3.73
N ARG A 21 11.78 -32.47 -3.43
CA ARG A 21 10.92 -31.41 -3.96
C ARG A 21 11.24 -30.04 -3.36
N LEU A 22 11.50 -29.95 -2.06
CA LEU A 22 11.95 -28.72 -1.39
C LEU A 22 13.31 -28.26 -1.96
N LEU A 23 14.26 -29.17 -2.13
CA LEU A 23 15.55 -28.87 -2.73
C LEU A 23 15.44 -28.40 -4.18
N ALA A 24 14.54 -28.98 -4.97
CA ALA A 24 14.30 -28.55 -6.35
C ALA A 24 13.65 -27.16 -6.40
N GLN A 25 12.79 -26.85 -5.46
CA GLN A 25 12.11 -25.56 -5.33
C GLN A 25 13.07 -24.46 -4.86
N GLU A 26 13.94 -24.77 -3.89
CA GLU A 26 15.02 -23.89 -3.45
C GLU A 26 15.97 -23.53 -4.61
N LYS A 27 16.42 -24.53 -5.39
CA LYS A 27 17.25 -24.29 -6.58
C LYS A 27 16.54 -23.47 -7.65
N ALA A 28 15.24 -23.65 -7.84
CA ALA A 28 14.46 -22.87 -8.80
C ALA A 28 14.30 -21.42 -8.36
N ILE A 29 14.18 -21.14 -7.06
CA ILE A 29 14.17 -19.77 -6.49
C ILE A 29 15.56 -19.13 -6.59
N GLU A 30 16.63 -19.88 -6.30
CA GLU A 30 18.01 -19.40 -6.43
C GLU A 30 18.35 -18.96 -7.85
N ALA A 31 17.68 -19.51 -8.87
CA ALA A 31 17.83 -19.10 -10.27
C ALA A 31 17.17 -17.74 -10.58
N LEU A 32 16.24 -17.25 -9.73
CA LEU A 32 15.69 -15.92 -9.87
C LEU A 32 16.72 -14.88 -9.44
N GLN A 33 16.85 -13.85 -10.25
CA GLN A 33 17.73 -12.72 -9.93
C GLN A 33 16.90 -11.48 -9.68
N SER A 34 17.34 -10.69 -8.70
CA SER A 34 16.73 -9.39 -8.41
C SER A 34 16.77 -8.50 -9.65
N ILE A 35 15.59 -7.99 -10.02
CA ILE A 35 15.39 -7.02 -11.10
C ILE A 35 15.26 -5.58 -10.58
N THR A 36 15.52 -5.35 -9.28
CA THR A 36 15.39 -4.05 -8.63
C THR A 36 16.73 -3.40 -8.30
N ARG A 37 17.86 -4.00 -8.72
CA ARG A 37 19.22 -3.52 -8.39
C ARG A 37 19.56 -2.16 -9.02
N ASP A 38 18.91 -1.82 -10.11
CA ASP A 38 19.09 -0.60 -10.89
C ASP A 38 18.07 0.52 -10.54
N VAL A 39 17.22 0.24 -9.56
CA VAL A 39 16.16 1.19 -9.17
C VAL A 39 16.76 2.39 -8.45
N THR A 40 16.34 3.58 -8.84
CA THR A 40 16.68 4.83 -8.16
C THR A 40 15.58 5.20 -7.17
N PRO A 41 15.85 5.18 -5.86
CA PRO A 41 14.89 5.61 -4.84
C PRO A 41 14.52 7.09 -4.97
N ILE A 42 13.40 7.49 -4.36
CA ILE A 42 13.04 8.91 -4.26
C ILE A 42 14.10 9.66 -3.44
N GLY A 43 14.82 10.54 -4.12
CA GLY A 43 15.93 11.30 -3.54
C GLY A 43 15.50 12.61 -2.86
N LYS A 44 16.50 13.32 -2.31
CA LYS A 44 16.29 14.59 -1.60
C LYS A 44 15.70 15.68 -2.50
N ALA A 45 16.12 15.75 -3.77
CA ALA A 45 15.62 16.75 -4.73
C ALA A 45 14.13 16.57 -5.01
N GLU A 46 13.67 15.33 -5.24
CA GLU A 46 12.25 15.01 -5.44
C GLU A 46 11.43 15.36 -4.20
N ARG A 47 11.94 15.08 -2.99
CA ARG A 47 11.25 15.43 -1.73
C ARG A 47 11.16 16.95 -1.54
N ALA A 48 12.22 17.69 -1.89
CA ALA A 48 12.20 19.15 -1.85
C ALA A 48 11.15 19.71 -2.82
N ASP A 49 11.02 19.16 -4.01
CA ASP A 49 9.98 19.53 -4.97
C ASP A 49 8.57 19.23 -4.45
N ARG A 50 8.36 18.06 -3.84
CA ARG A 50 7.08 17.69 -3.20
C ARG A 50 6.68 18.70 -2.12
N LEU A 51 7.63 19.07 -1.27
CA LEU A 51 7.43 20.06 -0.23
C LEU A 51 7.08 21.44 -0.82
N ALA A 52 7.83 21.89 -1.83
CA ALA A 52 7.57 23.17 -2.51
C ALA A 52 6.18 23.19 -3.17
N ARG A 53 5.79 22.10 -3.83
CA ARG A 53 4.44 21.96 -4.42
C ARG A 53 3.34 22.00 -3.35
N ALA A 54 3.58 21.33 -2.21
CA ALA A 54 2.63 21.36 -1.08
C ALA A 54 2.48 22.78 -0.54
N GLN A 55 3.58 23.47 -0.25
CA GLN A 55 3.57 24.84 0.27
C GLN A 55 2.88 25.81 -0.71
N LYS A 56 3.15 25.70 -1.99
CA LYS A 56 2.47 26.51 -3.04
C LYS A 56 0.95 26.25 -3.04
N MET A 57 0.53 25.00 -2.92
CA MET A 57 -0.89 24.65 -2.90
C MET A 57 -1.56 25.09 -1.59
N MET A 58 -0.87 24.98 -0.45
CA MET A 58 -1.34 25.50 0.82
C MET A 58 -1.63 27.01 0.74
N GLN A 59 -0.68 27.78 0.21
CA GLN A 59 -0.86 29.24 0.02
C GLN A 59 -2.08 29.55 -0.84
N ALA A 60 -2.24 28.83 -1.96
CA ALA A 60 -3.39 29.01 -2.86
C ALA A 60 -4.74 28.67 -2.22
N GLN A 61 -4.76 27.82 -1.19
CA GLN A 61 -5.97 27.36 -0.50
C GLN A 61 -6.16 27.98 0.89
N GLY A 62 -5.26 28.89 1.29
CA GLY A 62 -5.33 29.53 2.60
C GLY A 62 -5.15 28.56 3.76
N ILE A 63 -4.25 27.57 3.60
CA ILE A 63 -3.82 26.64 4.66
C ILE A 63 -2.48 27.13 5.19
N ASP A 64 -2.38 27.36 6.48
CA ASP A 64 -1.18 27.94 7.09
C ASP A 64 -0.16 26.88 7.50
N ALA A 65 -0.63 25.70 7.91
CA ALA A 65 0.24 24.54 8.20
C ALA A 65 -0.51 23.23 7.94
N LEU A 66 0.26 22.14 7.71
CA LEU A 66 -0.25 20.77 7.67
C LEU A 66 0.33 19.99 8.85
N LEU A 67 -0.48 19.12 9.47
CA LEU A 67 -0.06 18.09 10.41
C LEU A 67 -0.11 16.73 9.74
N VAL A 68 1.00 15.99 9.78
CA VAL A 68 1.16 14.66 9.20
C VAL A 68 1.74 13.72 10.25
N GLU A 69 1.12 12.55 10.46
CA GLU A 69 1.60 11.47 11.34
C GLU A 69 2.31 10.35 10.55
N PRO A 70 2.92 9.35 11.25
CA PRO A 70 3.53 8.18 10.60
C PRO A 70 2.58 7.45 9.65
N GLY A 71 3.10 7.15 8.47
CA GLY A 71 2.41 6.55 7.35
C GLY A 71 3.02 6.98 6.03
N ALA A 72 2.36 6.66 4.93
CA ALA A 72 2.85 6.97 3.59
C ALA A 72 3.11 8.47 3.38
N SER A 73 2.25 9.35 3.93
CA SER A 73 2.40 10.80 3.79
C SER A 73 3.64 11.35 4.52
N LEU A 74 3.99 10.80 5.69
CA LEU A 74 5.22 11.17 6.38
C LEU A 74 6.46 10.80 5.56
N ILE A 75 6.51 9.58 5.04
CA ILE A 75 7.60 9.12 4.17
C ILE A 75 7.65 9.96 2.89
N TYR A 76 6.49 10.24 2.31
CA TYR A 76 6.35 11.01 1.07
C TYR A 76 7.04 12.37 1.14
N TYR A 77 6.79 13.13 2.22
CA TYR A 77 7.35 14.46 2.39
C TYR A 77 8.77 14.45 2.97
N SER A 78 8.98 13.70 4.05
CA SER A 78 10.20 13.81 4.86
C SER A 78 11.21 12.69 4.66
N GLY A 79 10.80 11.55 4.16
CA GLY A 79 11.61 10.33 4.16
C GLY A 79 11.60 9.58 5.49
N ILE A 80 11.02 10.15 6.55
CA ILE A 80 10.98 9.51 7.87
C ILE A 80 10.14 8.24 7.80
N ARG A 81 10.79 7.10 8.07
CA ARG A 81 10.17 5.78 8.13
C ARG A 81 9.89 5.44 9.59
N TRP A 82 8.67 5.70 10.04
CA TRP A 82 8.25 5.48 11.40
C TRP A 82 6.91 4.78 11.47
N TRP A 83 6.68 4.05 12.55
CA TRP A 83 5.41 3.37 12.80
C TRP A 83 4.54 4.17 13.77
N ARG A 84 3.26 3.88 13.78
CA ARG A 84 2.31 4.44 14.74
C ARG A 84 2.42 3.73 16.07
N SER A 85 2.73 4.48 17.12
CA SER A 85 2.66 4.04 18.51
C SER A 85 1.65 4.92 19.25
N GLU A 86 1.49 4.74 20.55
CA GLU A 86 0.71 5.63 21.42
C GLU A 86 1.35 7.02 21.56
N ARG A 87 2.62 7.15 21.22
CA ARG A 87 3.38 8.40 21.25
C ARG A 87 3.23 9.18 19.95
N LEU A 88 3.20 10.50 20.07
CA LEU A 88 3.15 11.37 18.90
C LEU A 88 4.55 11.50 18.27
N THR A 89 4.64 11.05 17.02
CA THR A 89 5.67 11.49 16.06
C THR A 89 4.94 12.17 14.92
N ALA A 90 5.38 13.36 14.51
CA ALA A 90 4.65 14.15 13.50
C ALA A 90 5.59 15.03 12.68
N LEU A 91 5.13 15.37 11.48
CA LEU A 91 5.69 16.45 10.66
C LEU A 91 4.67 17.59 10.58
N VAL A 92 5.11 18.80 10.87
CA VAL A 92 4.36 20.03 10.65
C VAL A 92 4.98 20.76 9.47
N ILE A 93 4.22 20.94 8.40
CA ILE A 93 4.66 21.64 7.20
C ILE A 93 3.99 23.03 7.20
N PRO A 94 4.72 24.13 7.40
CA PRO A 94 4.16 25.47 7.25
C PRO A 94 3.98 25.82 5.78
N ALA A 95 3.06 26.74 5.46
CA ALA A 95 2.87 27.21 4.08
C ALA A 95 4.10 27.91 3.48
N SER A 96 5.05 28.28 4.33
CA SER A 96 6.37 28.80 3.92
C SER A 96 7.42 28.53 4.99
N GLY A 97 8.68 28.35 4.55
CA GLY A 97 9.81 28.11 5.45
C GLY A 97 10.01 26.61 5.78
N THR A 98 10.84 26.35 6.77
CA THR A 98 11.35 25.03 7.11
C THR A 98 10.32 24.24 7.92
N PRO A 99 10.00 22.97 7.58
CA PRO A 99 9.14 22.10 8.36
C PRO A 99 9.69 21.80 9.77
N LEU A 100 8.80 21.33 10.65
CA LEU A 100 9.13 20.83 11.98
C LEU A 100 8.82 19.33 12.04
N ALA A 101 9.81 18.52 12.41
CA ALA A 101 9.59 17.14 12.88
C ALA A 101 9.55 17.14 14.42
N VAL A 102 8.55 16.44 14.98
CA VAL A 102 8.39 16.26 16.43
C VAL A 102 8.39 14.79 16.76
N CYS A 103 9.15 14.39 17.77
CA CYS A 103 9.23 13.01 18.24
C CYS A 103 9.57 12.93 19.73
N PRO A 104 9.40 11.77 20.39
CA PRO A 104 9.96 11.53 21.72
C PRO A 104 11.48 11.74 21.72
N PHE A 105 12.02 12.24 22.83
CA PHE A 105 13.46 12.52 22.96
C PHE A 105 14.34 11.30 22.65
N PHE A 106 13.98 10.13 23.14
CA PHE A 106 14.77 8.91 22.97
C PHE A 106 14.74 8.36 21.53
N GLU A 107 13.78 8.79 20.67
CA GLU A 107 13.68 8.40 19.27
C GLU A 107 14.41 9.35 18.31
N LYS A 108 14.89 10.49 18.80
CA LYS A 108 15.45 11.56 17.98
C LYS A 108 16.53 11.08 17.01
N ARG A 109 17.44 10.24 17.47
CA ARG A 109 18.56 9.76 16.64
C ARG A 109 18.07 8.99 15.42
N SER A 110 17.10 8.11 15.62
CA SER A 110 16.52 7.30 14.52
C SER A 110 15.71 8.18 13.55
N ILE A 111 15.04 9.22 14.06
CA ILE A 111 14.37 10.21 13.21
C ILE A 111 15.38 11.00 12.38
N ASP A 112 16.47 11.49 13.00
CA ASP A 112 17.54 12.22 12.31
C ASP A 112 18.17 11.39 11.18
N GLU A 113 18.37 10.08 11.39
CA GLU A 113 18.94 9.17 10.39
C GLU A 113 18.04 9.00 9.15
N SER A 114 16.74 9.02 9.32
CA SER A 114 15.76 8.82 8.24
C SER A 114 15.27 10.11 7.60
N LEU A 115 15.49 11.27 8.23
CA LEU A 115 15.05 12.57 7.75
C LEU A 115 15.81 12.98 6.49
N ALA A 116 15.11 13.06 5.36
CA ALA A 116 15.70 13.32 4.04
C ALA A 116 15.47 14.74 3.51
N ILE A 117 14.88 15.63 4.32
CA ILE A 117 14.67 17.05 3.99
C ILE A 117 15.27 17.94 5.08
N PRO A 118 15.60 19.21 4.79
CA PRO A 118 15.84 20.20 5.82
C PRO A 118 14.60 20.39 6.69
N ALA A 119 14.70 20.13 7.99
CA ALA A 119 13.64 20.36 8.96
C ALA A 119 14.22 20.71 10.32
N GLU A 120 13.49 21.50 11.12
CA GLU A 120 13.74 21.64 12.55
C GLU A 120 13.28 20.34 13.23
N VAL A 121 14.05 19.83 14.21
CA VAL A 121 13.65 18.65 14.99
C VAL A 121 13.49 19.07 16.43
N ARG A 122 12.27 18.99 16.96
CA ARG A 122 11.97 19.20 18.38
C ARG A 122 11.53 17.90 19.02
N VAL A 123 11.86 17.78 20.29
CA VAL A 123 11.56 16.58 21.08
C VAL A 123 10.71 16.93 22.28
N TRP A 124 10.06 15.91 22.84
CA TRP A 124 9.33 15.97 24.08
C TRP A 124 9.72 14.80 24.99
N GLN A 125 9.70 15.00 26.30
CA GLN A 125 9.96 13.99 27.31
C GLN A 125 8.66 13.28 27.71
N GLU A 126 8.72 12.05 28.21
CA GLU A 126 7.55 11.24 28.58
C GLU A 126 6.56 11.93 29.53
N HIS A 127 7.01 12.90 30.31
CA HIS A 127 6.16 13.69 31.24
C HIS A 127 5.68 15.03 30.65
N GLU A 128 6.05 15.35 29.41
CA GLU A 128 5.70 16.61 28.73
C GLU A 128 4.57 16.39 27.72
N SER A 129 3.94 17.49 27.33
CA SER A 129 2.97 17.48 26.24
C SER A 129 3.67 17.37 24.89
N PRO A 130 3.39 16.36 24.06
CA PRO A 130 3.95 16.25 22.73
C PRO A 130 3.49 17.36 21.79
N TYR A 131 2.46 18.09 22.16
CA TYR A 131 1.88 19.18 21.37
C TYR A 131 2.51 20.53 21.67
N ALA A 132 3.18 20.70 22.81
CA ALA A 132 3.85 21.95 23.17
C ALA A 132 4.90 22.38 22.16
N PRO A 133 5.82 21.51 21.68
CA PRO A 133 6.79 21.85 20.63
C PRO A 133 6.12 22.32 19.32
N ILE A 134 4.96 21.76 18.98
CA ILE A 134 4.19 22.16 17.79
C ILE A 134 3.56 23.53 17.99
N ALA A 135 2.93 23.74 19.13
CA ALA A 135 2.30 25.02 19.46
C ALA A 135 3.32 26.17 19.51
N ASP A 136 4.47 25.95 20.13
CA ASP A 136 5.53 26.95 20.21
C ASP A 136 6.15 27.26 18.83
N TYR A 137 6.30 26.24 17.98
CA TYR A 137 6.77 26.41 16.62
C TYR A 137 5.79 27.28 15.79
N LEU A 138 4.50 27.02 15.88
CA LEU A 138 3.45 27.77 15.17
C LEU A 138 3.28 29.17 15.72
N LYS A 139 3.28 29.35 17.05
CA LYS A 139 3.24 30.66 17.70
C LYS A 139 4.40 31.56 17.28
N ALA A 140 5.63 31.03 17.27
CA ALA A 140 6.82 31.77 16.85
C ALA A 140 6.74 32.28 15.39
N ARG A 141 5.83 31.72 14.59
CA ARG A 141 5.57 32.10 13.20
C ARG A 141 4.28 32.90 13.01
N GLY A 142 3.55 33.20 14.09
CA GLY A 142 2.24 33.85 14.03
C GLY A 142 1.12 33.00 13.44
N LEU A 143 1.28 31.67 13.49
CA LEU A 143 0.32 30.70 12.91
C LEU A 143 -0.55 30.01 13.95
N ASP A 144 -0.51 30.44 15.19
CA ASP A 144 -1.27 29.88 16.32
C ASP A 144 -2.80 30.09 16.23
N LYS A 145 -3.22 30.99 15.35
CA LYS A 145 -4.65 31.26 14.99
C LYS A 145 -4.96 30.84 13.56
N GLY A 146 -4.02 30.21 12.90
CA GLY A 146 -4.09 29.85 11.48
C GLY A 146 -5.01 28.67 11.20
N ARG A 147 -5.18 28.39 9.91
CA ARG A 147 -5.87 27.21 9.41
C ARG A 147 -4.88 26.07 9.26
N ILE A 148 -5.05 25.02 10.06
CA ILE A 148 -4.16 23.85 10.08
C ILE A 148 -4.88 22.69 9.40
N GLY A 149 -4.33 22.24 8.27
CA GLY A 149 -4.78 21.05 7.56
C GLY A 149 -4.33 19.78 8.31
N ILE A 150 -5.28 18.91 8.58
CA ILE A 150 -5.03 17.61 9.20
C ILE A 150 -5.03 16.56 8.11
N GLU A 151 -3.90 15.88 7.92
CA GLU A 151 -3.79 14.80 6.95
C GLU A 151 -4.77 13.66 7.29
N GLU A 152 -5.37 13.05 6.27
CA GLU A 152 -6.55 12.19 6.42
C GLU A 152 -6.36 10.95 7.31
N THR A 153 -5.12 10.53 7.53
CA THR A 153 -4.79 9.36 8.36
C THR A 153 -4.34 9.72 9.78
N VAL A 154 -4.30 11.02 10.12
CA VAL A 154 -3.94 11.49 11.47
C VAL A 154 -4.99 11.02 12.48
N ARG A 155 -4.51 10.41 13.55
CA ARG A 155 -5.39 9.84 14.58
C ARG A 155 -6.09 10.94 15.41
N TYR A 156 -7.31 10.63 15.83
CA TYR A 156 -8.14 11.60 16.55
C TYR A 156 -7.47 12.16 17.82
N PHE A 157 -6.74 11.34 18.59
CA PHE A 157 -6.05 11.83 19.79
C PHE A 157 -5.02 12.92 19.48
N ALA A 158 -4.36 12.83 18.32
CA ALA A 158 -3.40 13.84 17.88
C ALA A 158 -4.11 15.14 17.47
N VAL A 159 -5.27 15.03 16.83
CA VAL A 159 -6.13 16.17 16.50
C VAL A 159 -6.65 16.86 17.75
N ASP A 160 -7.16 16.09 18.72
CA ASP A 160 -7.71 16.60 19.97
C ASP A 160 -6.63 17.29 20.82
N GLY A 161 -5.45 16.65 20.95
CA GLY A 161 -4.33 17.24 21.67
C GLY A 161 -3.79 18.51 21.00
N LEU A 162 -3.72 18.56 19.67
CA LEU A 162 -3.34 19.77 18.95
C LEU A 162 -4.36 20.89 19.17
N LYS A 163 -5.65 20.58 19.12
CA LYS A 163 -6.73 21.55 19.37
C LYS A 163 -6.65 22.13 20.78
N ALA A 164 -6.35 21.29 21.77
CA ALA A 164 -6.15 21.75 23.17
C ALA A 164 -4.94 22.68 23.30
N ALA A 165 -3.83 22.39 22.59
CA ALA A 165 -2.61 23.21 22.61
C ALA A 165 -2.73 24.52 21.81
N LEU A 166 -3.61 24.55 20.79
CA LEU A 166 -3.85 25.70 19.90
C LEU A 166 -5.36 25.98 19.79
N PRO A 167 -6.03 26.44 20.87
CA PRO A 167 -7.49 26.61 20.91
C PRO A 167 -8.01 27.67 19.92
N ALA A 168 -7.16 28.61 19.50
CA ALA A 168 -7.51 29.66 18.54
C ALA A 168 -7.32 29.25 17.09
N ALA A 169 -6.65 28.12 16.82
CA ALA A 169 -6.46 27.62 15.46
C ALA A 169 -7.72 26.94 14.90
N THR A 170 -7.89 27.04 13.60
CA THR A 170 -8.96 26.34 12.87
C THR A 170 -8.40 25.06 12.26
N LEU A 171 -8.78 23.89 12.80
CA LEU A 171 -8.39 22.61 12.23
C LEU A 171 -9.35 22.25 11.09
N VAL A 172 -8.79 21.92 9.94
CA VAL A 172 -9.55 21.56 8.73
C VAL A 172 -8.98 20.27 8.11
N LYS A 173 -9.77 19.59 7.29
CA LYS A 173 -9.25 18.50 6.47
C LYS A 173 -8.12 19.01 5.57
N ASP A 174 -7.02 18.27 5.45
CA ASP A 174 -5.94 18.57 4.50
C ASP A 174 -6.43 18.39 3.04
N PRO A 175 -6.47 19.46 2.25
CA PRO A 175 -6.85 19.37 0.84
C PRO A 175 -5.66 19.15 -0.08
N VAL A 176 -4.42 19.17 0.45
CA VAL A 176 -3.18 19.28 -0.32
C VAL A 176 -2.54 17.93 -0.57
N THR A 177 -2.31 17.15 0.48
CA THR A 177 -1.55 15.89 0.41
C THR A 177 -2.20 14.91 -0.57
N ARG A 178 -3.52 14.72 -0.46
CA ARG A 178 -4.28 13.88 -1.38
C ARG A 178 -4.15 14.35 -2.83
N ALA A 179 -4.29 15.64 -3.09
CA ALA A 179 -4.24 16.20 -4.43
C ALA A 179 -2.86 16.06 -5.09
N ILE A 180 -1.78 16.11 -4.30
CA ILE A 180 -0.41 15.94 -4.80
C ILE A 180 -0.10 14.45 -5.03
N ARG A 181 -0.40 13.57 -4.07
CA ARG A 181 -0.14 12.13 -4.18
C ARG A 181 -0.96 11.45 -5.28
N MET A 182 -2.14 11.95 -5.58
CA MET A 182 -3.00 11.44 -6.64
C MET A 182 -2.35 11.53 -8.03
N ARG A 183 -1.50 12.54 -8.28
CA ARG A 183 -0.79 12.73 -9.56
C ARG A 183 0.68 12.38 -9.40
N LYS A 184 1.05 11.20 -9.92
CA LYS A 184 2.40 10.64 -9.80
C LYS A 184 3.39 11.36 -10.71
N THR A 185 4.61 11.57 -10.21
CA THR A 185 5.75 12.01 -11.00
C THR A 185 6.30 10.88 -11.85
N ALA A 186 7.17 11.18 -12.81
CA ALA A 186 7.83 10.15 -13.61
C ALA A 186 8.66 9.17 -12.75
N ALA A 187 9.30 9.67 -11.67
CA ALA A 187 10.06 8.83 -10.74
C ALA A 187 9.14 7.87 -9.98
N GLU A 188 7.99 8.34 -9.51
CA GLU A 188 6.98 7.49 -8.85
C GLU A 188 6.43 6.41 -9.79
N ILE A 189 6.11 6.78 -11.03
CA ILE A 189 5.64 5.83 -12.06
C ILE A 189 6.68 4.77 -12.35
N ALA A 190 7.97 5.13 -12.42
CA ALA A 190 9.05 4.17 -12.65
C ALA A 190 9.14 3.12 -11.51
N LEU A 191 8.97 3.54 -10.24
CA LEU A 191 8.96 2.65 -9.09
C LEU A 191 7.73 1.74 -9.09
N MET A 192 6.55 2.28 -9.40
CA MET A 192 5.31 1.50 -9.54
C MET A 192 5.41 0.47 -10.69
N GLN A 193 5.99 0.86 -11.82
CA GLN A 193 6.24 -0.07 -12.93
C GLN A 193 7.17 -1.21 -12.50
N LYS A 194 8.24 -0.89 -11.78
CA LYS A 194 9.16 -1.91 -11.28
C LYS A 194 8.47 -2.85 -10.27
N ALA A 195 7.62 -2.35 -9.38
CA ALA A 195 6.81 -3.18 -8.49
C ALA A 195 5.87 -4.11 -9.29
N ALA A 196 5.24 -3.58 -10.34
CA ALA A 196 4.41 -4.38 -11.25
C ALA A 196 5.23 -5.46 -11.98
N ASP A 197 6.44 -5.15 -12.44
CA ASP A 197 7.35 -6.09 -13.10
C ASP A 197 7.75 -7.24 -12.16
N VAL A 198 8.05 -6.92 -10.89
CA VAL A 198 8.34 -7.91 -9.84
C VAL A 198 7.14 -8.84 -9.62
N THR A 199 5.96 -8.29 -9.41
CA THR A 199 4.74 -9.09 -9.19
C THR A 199 4.44 -9.98 -10.40
N MET A 200 4.57 -9.45 -11.61
CA MET A 200 4.39 -10.25 -12.84
C MET A 200 5.46 -11.34 -13.00
N GLY A 201 6.70 -11.06 -12.61
CA GLY A 201 7.77 -12.06 -12.54
C GLY A 201 7.43 -13.17 -11.55
N ALA A 202 6.97 -12.82 -10.35
CA ALA A 202 6.53 -13.76 -9.33
C ALA A 202 5.35 -14.64 -9.82
N TYR A 203 4.37 -14.06 -10.51
CA TYR A 203 3.29 -14.83 -11.16
C TYR A 203 3.79 -15.85 -12.16
N ARG A 204 4.67 -15.44 -13.07
CA ARG A 204 5.25 -16.33 -14.09
C ARG A 204 6.00 -17.51 -13.47
N TRP A 205 6.70 -17.27 -12.37
CA TRP A 205 7.41 -18.31 -11.64
C TRP A 205 6.47 -19.20 -10.83
N THR A 206 5.46 -18.64 -10.15
CA THR A 206 4.53 -19.37 -9.26
C THR A 206 3.52 -20.22 -10.03
N HIS A 207 2.95 -19.70 -11.11
CA HIS A 207 1.86 -20.35 -11.86
C HIS A 207 2.16 -21.82 -12.22
N PRO A 208 3.31 -22.21 -12.82
CA PRO A 208 3.59 -23.60 -13.15
C PRO A 208 3.84 -24.50 -11.94
N GLN A 209 3.98 -23.95 -10.75
CA GLN A 209 4.23 -24.69 -9.52
C GLN A 209 2.94 -24.99 -8.73
N VAL A 210 1.83 -24.37 -9.10
CA VAL A 210 0.51 -24.67 -8.49
C VAL A 210 0.16 -26.12 -8.77
N LYS A 211 -0.25 -26.86 -7.72
CA LYS A 211 -0.59 -28.29 -7.79
C LYS A 211 -1.90 -28.58 -7.07
N ALA A 212 -2.58 -29.66 -7.49
CA ALA A 212 -3.75 -30.15 -6.80
C ALA A 212 -3.47 -30.34 -5.31
N GLY A 213 -4.44 -29.97 -4.47
CA GLY A 213 -4.37 -30.06 -3.01
C GLY A 213 -3.68 -28.88 -2.32
N MET A 214 -2.96 -28.01 -3.03
CA MET A 214 -2.38 -26.79 -2.43
C MET A 214 -3.47 -25.91 -1.84
N THR A 215 -3.15 -25.31 -0.70
CA THR A 215 -3.98 -24.30 -0.01
C THR A 215 -3.64 -22.88 -0.49
N PRO A 216 -4.47 -21.87 -0.17
CA PRO A 216 -4.10 -20.46 -0.36
C PRO A 216 -2.76 -20.09 0.26
N ALA A 217 -2.45 -20.61 1.44
CA ALA A 217 -1.18 -20.36 2.15
C ALA A 217 0.02 -20.93 1.38
N ASP A 218 -0.10 -22.12 0.79
CA ASP A 218 0.98 -22.74 0.00
C ASP A 218 1.32 -21.89 -1.23
N ILE A 219 0.28 -21.43 -1.95
CA ILE A 219 0.48 -20.57 -3.14
C ILE A 219 1.01 -19.19 -2.72
N GLY A 220 0.49 -18.62 -1.64
CA GLY A 220 0.98 -17.36 -1.09
C GLY A 220 2.45 -17.41 -0.68
N ALA A 221 2.90 -18.54 -0.12
CA ALA A 221 4.31 -18.75 0.21
C ALA A 221 5.21 -18.78 -1.05
N LEU A 222 4.75 -19.41 -2.15
CA LEU A 222 5.44 -19.38 -3.44
C LEU A 222 5.56 -17.95 -3.99
N MET A 223 4.45 -17.20 -3.97
CA MET A 223 4.44 -15.80 -4.41
C MET A 223 5.40 -14.94 -3.57
N SER A 224 5.37 -15.08 -2.25
CA SER A 224 6.25 -14.32 -1.36
C SER A 224 7.73 -14.63 -1.59
N ALA A 225 8.06 -15.90 -1.77
CA ALA A 225 9.44 -16.34 -2.05
C ALA A 225 9.94 -15.79 -3.39
N ALA A 226 9.15 -15.89 -4.46
CA ALA A 226 9.50 -15.36 -5.77
C ALA A 226 9.61 -13.83 -5.77
N THR A 227 8.68 -13.13 -5.09
CA THR A 227 8.70 -11.68 -4.93
C THR A 227 10.00 -11.21 -4.26
N SER A 228 10.40 -11.86 -3.16
CA SER A 228 11.64 -11.55 -2.45
C SER A 228 12.88 -11.81 -3.28
N ALA A 229 12.94 -12.94 -3.99
CA ALA A 229 14.06 -13.27 -4.87
C ALA A 229 14.20 -12.27 -6.03
N LEU A 230 13.09 -11.74 -6.55
CA LEU A 230 13.08 -10.71 -7.59
C LEU A 230 13.40 -9.31 -7.05
N GLY A 231 13.54 -9.15 -5.73
CA GLY A 231 13.96 -7.90 -5.09
C GLY A 231 12.81 -7.00 -4.63
N GLY A 232 11.57 -7.47 -4.63
CA GLY A 232 10.42 -6.78 -4.05
C GLY A 232 10.20 -7.18 -2.60
N LYS A 233 9.47 -6.35 -1.86
CA LYS A 233 8.94 -6.67 -0.54
C LYS A 233 7.45 -7.03 -0.70
N GLY A 234 7.05 -8.24 -0.30
CA GLY A 234 5.65 -8.66 -0.36
C GLY A 234 4.75 -7.73 0.47
N GLU A 235 3.63 -7.32 -0.11
CA GLU A 235 2.64 -6.48 0.55
C GLU A 235 1.42 -7.32 0.93
N PHE A 236 0.83 -8.01 -0.04
CA PHE A 236 -0.30 -8.90 0.21
C PHE A 236 -0.34 -10.03 -0.82
N ASN A 237 -0.97 -11.15 -0.41
CA ASN A 237 -1.29 -12.29 -1.27
C ASN A 237 -2.69 -12.80 -0.91
N LEU A 238 -3.70 -12.40 -1.66
CA LEU A 238 -5.06 -12.91 -1.56
C LEU A 238 -5.24 -14.02 -2.62
N ILE A 239 -5.29 -15.26 -2.16
CA ILE A 239 -5.47 -16.44 -3.02
C ILE A 239 -6.84 -17.05 -2.71
N LEU A 240 -7.67 -17.18 -3.74
CA LEU A 240 -9.04 -17.67 -3.61
C LEU A 240 -9.27 -18.81 -4.60
N LEU A 241 -9.78 -19.94 -4.10
CA LEU A 241 -9.88 -21.20 -4.83
C LEU A 241 -11.35 -21.63 -4.98
N GLY A 242 -11.74 -22.01 -6.19
CA GLY A 242 -13.07 -22.49 -6.49
C GLY A 242 -14.16 -21.46 -6.14
N GLU A 243 -15.17 -21.86 -5.36
CA GLU A 243 -16.28 -20.99 -4.94
C GLU A 243 -15.80 -19.76 -4.16
N ALA A 244 -14.70 -19.87 -3.43
CA ALA A 244 -14.17 -18.74 -2.65
C ALA A 244 -13.73 -17.56 -3.52
N ALA A 245 -13.45 -17.76 -4.81
CA ALA A 245 -13.14 -16.68 -5.76
C ALA A 245 -14.31 -15.70 -5.97
N ALA A 246 -15.51 -16.03 -5.51
CA ALA A 246 -16.67 -15.13 -5.52
C ALA A 246 -16.71 -14.17 -4.31
N TYR A 247 -15.81 -14.32 -3.32
CA TYR A 247 -15.77 -13.48 -2.13
C TYR A 247 -14.64 -12.46 -2.23
N PRO A 248 -14.92 -11.16 -2.38
CA PRO A 248 -13.90 -10.13 -2.69
C PRO A 248 -12.75 -10.05 -1.69
N HIS A 249 -12.98 -10.36 -0.42
CA HIS A 249 -11.96 -10.33 0.64
C HIS A 249 -11.69 -11.70 1.25
N GLY A 250 -12.08 -12.78 0.54
CA GLY A 250 -11.79 -14.13 0.94
C GLY A 250 -12.90 -14.82 1.73
N SER A 251 -12.64 -16.09 2.06
CA SER A 251 -13.54 -16.95 2.82
C SER A 251 -12.75 -17.66 3.92
N GLY A 252 -13.33 -17.78 5.11
CA GLY A 252 -12.76 -18.57 6.21
C GLY A 252 -12.93 -20.09 6.06
N LYS A 253 -13.64 -20.55 5.01
CA LYS A 253 -13.79 -21.98 4.75
C LYS A 253 -12.48 -22.57 4.21
N PRO A 254 -12.16 -23.84 4.54
CA PRO A 254 -11.01 -24.54 3.96
C PRO A 254 -11.07 -24.57 2.43
N GLN A 255 -9.95 -24.27 1.79
CA GLN A 255 -9.82 -24.21 0.33
C GLN A 255 -8.64 -25.06 -0.12
N SER A 256 -8.76 -25.73 -1.25
CA SER A 256 -7.65 -26.42 -1.90
C SER A 256 -7.82 -26.42 -3.41
N VAL A 257 -6.70 -26.41 -4.13
CA VAL A 257 -6.67 -26.47 -5.60
C VAL A 257 -7.27 -27.79 -6.10
N ARG A 258 -8.26 -27.70 -6.99
CA ARG A 258 -8.91 -28.85 -7.62
C ARG A 258 -9.00 -28.66 -9.14
N ALA A 259 -8.90 -29.76 -9.88
CA ALA A 259 -9.01 -29.72 -11.33
C ALA A 259 -10.39 -29.19 -11.77
N GLY A 260 -10.41 -28.31 -12.77
CA GLY A 260 -11.62 -27.67 -13.30
C GLY A 260 -12.12 -26.48 -12.51
N GLU A 261 -11.52 -26.19 -11.34
CA GLU A 261 -11.89 -25.03 -10.52
C GLU A 261 -11.04 -23.80 -10.82
N VAL A 262 -11.59 -22.64 -10.50
CA VAL A 262 -10.93 -21.34 -10.64
C VAL A 262 -9.86 -21.19 -9.56
N VAL A 263 -8.71 -20.69 -9.95
CA VAL A 263 -7.68 -20.13 -9.06
C VAL A 263 -7.60 -18.65 -9.33
N LEU A 264 -8.00 -17.83 -8.37
CA LEU A 264 -7.82 -16.39 -8.38
C LEU A 264 -6.66 -16.04 -7.47
N MET A 265 -5.75 -15.26 -7.97
CA MET A 265 -4.59 -14.75 -7.23
C MET A 265 -4.59 -13.24 -7.37
N ASP A 266 -4.68 -12.54 -6.26
CA ASP A 266 -4.60 -11.08 -6.16
C ASP A 266 -3.43 -10.74 -5.25
N CYS A 267 -2.36 -10.23 -5.83
CA CYS A 267 -1.08 -10.10 -5.15
C CYS A 267 -0.41 -8.76 -5.47
N GLY A 268 0.30 -8.24 -4.48
CA GLY A 268 1.07 -7.03 -4.62
C GLY A 268 2.39 -7.06 -3.88
N CYS A 269 3.29 -6.23 -4.33
CA CYS A 269 4.57 -6.00 -3.67
C CYS A 269 4.93 -4.51 -3.66
N THR A 270 5.93 -4.19 -2.86
CA THR A 270 6.49 -2.84 -2.74
C THR A 270 7.92 -2.82 -3.27
N VAL A 271 8.25 -1.82 -4.07
CA VAL A 271 9.62 -1.45 -4.46
C VAL A 271 9.83 0.02 -4.10
N GLU A 272 10.80 0.30 -3.23
CA GLU A 272 11.11 1.65 -2.75
C GLU A 272 9.85 2.43 -2.31
N ASP A 273 8.99 1.79 -1.50
CA ASP A 273 7.71 2.28 -0.96
C ASP A 273 6.54 2.37 -1.95
N TYR A 274 6.73 2.06 -3.24
CA TYR A 274 5.67 2.10 -4.23
C TYR A 274 5.13 0.70 -4.53
N GLN A 275 3.81 0.59 -4.56
CA GLN A 275 3.10 -0.68 -4.62
C GLN A 275 2.67 -1.06 -6.03
N SER A 276 2.50 -2.36 -6.21
CA SER A 276 1.73 -2.99 -7.29
C SER A 276 0.51 -3.69 -6.70
N ASP A 277 -0.52 -3.84 -7.52
CA ASP A 277 -1.77 -4.52 -7.20
C ASP A 277 -2.28 -5.18 -8.49
N ILE A 278 -2.16 -6.50 -8.57
CA ILE A 278 -2.39 -7.24 -9.82
C ILE A 278 -3.12 -8.54 -9.53
N SER A 279 -4.30 -8.71 -10.10
CA SER A 279 -5.03 -9.99 -10.07
C SER A 279 -4.75 -10.83 -11.30
N ARG A 280 -4.69 -12.15 -11.13
CA ARG A 280 -4.67 -13.15 -12.20
C ARG A 280 -5.59 -14.30 -11.87
N THR A 281 -6.34 -14.76 -12.87
CA THR A 281 -7.33 -15.85 -12.74
C THR A 281 -7.13 -16.88 -13.83
N PHE A 282 -7.13 -18.15 -13.45
CA PHE A 282 -7.06 -19.28 -14.39
C PHE A 282 -7.85 -20.49 -13.88
N VAL A 283 -8.11 -21.45 -14.73
CA VAL A 283 -8.70 -22.75 -14.36
C VAL A 283 -7.58 -23.77 -14.24
N TYR A 284 -7.53 -24.49 -13.10
CA TYR A 284 -6.46 -25.45 -12.84
C TYR A 284 -6.76 -26.82 -13.46
N GLY A 285 -5.78 -27.43 -14.09
CA GLY A 285 -5.75 -28.86 -14.44
C GLY A 285 -6.77 -29.36 -15.46
N ALA A 286 -7.61 -28.46 -16.01
CA ALA A 286 -8.57 -28.78 -17.06
C ALA A 286 -8.81 -27.57 -17.96
N ALA A 287 -9.40 -27.80 -19.15
CA ALA A 287 -9.92 -26.71 -19.96
C ALA A 287 -11.06 -25.99 -19.24
N PRO A 288 -11.16 -24.65 -19.33
CA PRO A 288 -12.28 -23.92 -18.76
C PRO A 288 -13.61 -24.34 -19.41
N THR A 289 -14.67 -24.38 -18.63
CA THR A 289 -16.03 -24.55 -19.17
C THR A 289 -16.40 -23.34 -20.04
N ALA A 290 -17.40 -23.50 -20.90
CA ALA A 290 -17.88 -22.38 -21.73
C ALA A 290 -18.33 -21.18 -20.88
N GLN A 291 -18.92 -21.41 -19.70
CA GLN A 291 -19.33 -20.34 -18.79
C GLN A 291 -18.13 -19.64 -18.16
N GLN A 292 -17.11 -20.37 -17.68
CA GLN A 292 -15.90 -19.78 -17.13
C GLN A 292 -15.18 -18.94 -18.18
N ARG A 293 -15.05 -19.45 -19.41
CA ARG A 293 -14.42 -18.73 -20.52
C ARG A 293 -15.18 -17.47 -20.88
N LYS A 294 -16.53 -17.57 -21.00
CA LYS A 294 -17.40 -16.43 -21.29
C LYS A 294 -17.20 -15.29 -20.27
N VAL A 295 -17.32 -15.61 -18.96
CA VAL A 295 -17.16 -14.59 -17.89
C VAL A 295 -15.76 -13.98 -17.91
N TRP A 296 -14.72 -14.79 -18.12
CA TRP A 296 -13.35 -14.30 -18.19
C TRP A 296 -13.16 -13.31 -19.36
N ASP A 297 -13.68 -13.64 -20.54
CA ASP A 297 -13.61 -12.78 -21.73
C ASP A 297 -14.39 -11.47 -21.53
N GLU A 298 -15.57 -11.54 -20.90
CA GLU A 298 -16.40 -10.37 -20.59
C GLU A 298 -15.72 -9.43 -19.58
N VAL A 299 -15.06 -9.99 -18.54
CA VAL A 299 -14.28 -9.19 -17.57
C VAL A 299 -13.05 -8.57 -18.23
N ALA A 300 -12.33 -9.33 -19.06
CA ALA A 300 -11.18 -8.81 -19.80
C ALA A 300 -11.60 -7.66 -20.75
N GLN A 301 -12.74 -7.80 -21.42
CA GLN A 301 -13.29 -6.71 -22.25
C GLN A 301 -13.75 -5.52 -21.40
N GLY A 302 -14.30 -5.74 -20.20
CA GLY A 302 -14.66 -4.69 -19.25
C GLY A 302 -13.45 -3.84 -18.85
N GLN A 303 -12.28 -4.47 -18.60
CA GLN A 303 -11.03 -3.75 -18.36
C GLN A 303 -10.64 -2.86 -19.56
N GLN A 304 -10.78 -3.37 -20.79
CA GLN A 304 -10.50 -2.58 -22.00
C GLN A 304 -11.48 -1.41 -22.15
N VAL A 305 -12.74 -1.56 -21.73
CA VAL A 305 -13.73 -0.46 -21.69
C VAL A 305 -13.26 0.61 -20.72
N ALA A 306 -12.82 0.23 -19.49
CA ALA A 306 -12.29 1.14 -18.50
C ALA A 306 -11.07 1.94 -19.03
N ILE A 307 -10.09 1.23 -19.61
CA ILE A 307 -8.86 1.86 -20.16
C ILE A 307 -9.22 2.87 -21.27
N ARG A 308 -10.14 2.54 -22.17
CA ARG A 308 -10.57 3.46 -23.24
C ARG A 308 -11.36 4.66 -22.71
N ALA A 309 -12.10 4.50 -21.63
CA ALA A 309 -12.85 5.58 -20.99
C ALA A 309 -11.96 6.52 -20.17
N ALA A 310 -10.85 6.02 -19.63
CA ALA A 310 -9.89 6.78 -18.83
C ALA A 310 -9.06 7.73 -19.73
N LYS A 311 -9.56 8.95 -19.93
CA LYS A 311 -8.92 9.99 -20.73
C LYS A 311 -8.61 11.20 -19.87
N LEU A 312 -7.63 11.99 -20.28
CA LEU A 312 -7.32 13.28 -19.63
C LEU A 312 -8.54 14.18 -19.58
N GLY A 313 -8.81 14.76 -18.42
CA GLY A 313 -9.89 15.72 -18.21
C GLY A 313 -11.28 15.14 -18.02
N VAL A 314 -11.48 13.81 -18.10
CA VAL A 314 -12.76 13.19 -17.75
C VAL A 314 -12.87 13.01 -16.25
N ALA A 315 -14.09 13.04 -15.71
CA ALA A 315 -14.35 12.69 -14.33
C ALA A 315 -14.13 11.18 -14.11
N ALA A 316 -13.51 10.80 -13.00
CA ALA A 316 -13.17 9.40 -12.70
C ALA A 316 -14.41 8.48 -12.66
N GLY A 317 -15.56 9.01 -12.23
CA GLY A 317 -16.82 8.27 -12.23
C GLY A 317 -17.30 7.85 -13.62
N THR A 318 -16.95 8.60 -14.68
CA THR A 318 -17.33 8.22 -16.06
C THR A 318 -16.67 6.93 -16.53
N VAL A 319 -15.53 6.56 -15.93
CA VAL A 319 -14.86 5.28 -16.21
C VAL A 319 -15.71 4.11 -15.65
N ASP A 320 -16.18 4.25 -14.42
CA ASP A 320 -17.07 3.27 -13.77
C ASP A 320 -18.40 3.16 -14.52
N ASP A 321 -19.01 4.29 -14.91
CA ASP A 321 -20.27 4.32 -15.67
C ASP A 321 -20.14 3.59 -17.02
N ALA A 322 -19.02 3.75 -17.71
CA ALA A 322 -18.77 3.07 -18.98
C ALA A 322 -18.70 1.53 -18.81
N VAL A 323 -18.04 1.06 -17.74
CA VAL A 323 -17.93 -0.37 -17.43
C VAL A 323 -19.28 -0.94 -17.02
N ARG A 324 -20.05 -0.25 -16.17
CA ARG A 324 -21.40 -0.67 -15.77
C ARG A 324 -22.33 -0.76 -16.96
N THR A 325 -22.33 0.27 -17.82
CA THR A 325 -23.12 0.25 -19.06
C THR A 325 -22.76 -0.95 -19.96
N TYR A 326 -21.47 -1.32 -20.02
CA TYR A 326 -21.05 -2.50 -20.77
C TYR A 326 -21.60 -3.78 -20.16
N TYR A 327 -21.49 -3.97 -18.83
CA TYR A 327 -22.00 -5.17 -18.15
C TYR A 327 -23.53 -5.27 -18.19
N GLU A 328 -24.25 -4.17 -18.09
CA GLU A 328 -25.72 -4.15 -18.20
C GLU A 328 -26.20 -4.62 -19.57
N LYS A 329 -25.50 -4.27 -20.66
CA LYS A 329 -25.79 -4.79 -22.02
C LYS A 329 -25.58 -6.30 -22.13
N LEU A 330 -24.77 -6.91 -21.27
CA LEU A 330 -24.55 -8.34 -21.18
C LEU A 330 -25.55 -9.05 -20.25
N GLY A 331 -26.45 -8.29 -19.59
CA GLY A 331 -27.46 -8.82 -18.68
C GLY A 331 -26.99 -8.89 -17.21
N TYR A 332 -25.88 -8.25 -16.85
CA TYR A 332 -25.42 -8.12 -15.47
C TYR A 332 -25.96 -6.84 -14.81
N GLY A 333 -26.16 -6.87 -13.51
CA GLY A 333 -26.68 -5.71 -12.78
C GLY A 333 -28.20 -5.64 -12.76
N PRO A 334 -28.83 -4.44 -12.81
CA PRO A 334 -28.23 -3.11 -13.03
C PRO A 334 -27.48 -2.53 -11.83
N GLY A 335 -26.63 -1.56 -12.12
CA GLY A 335 -25.85 -0.85 -11.09
C GLY A 335 -24.96 -1.79 -10.29
N TYR A 336 -25.17 -1.85 -8.97
CA TYR A 336 -24.38 -2.68 -8.05
C TYR A 336 -24.99 -4.06 -7.74
N LYS A 337 -26.08 -4.44 -8.40
CA LYS A 337 -26.77 -5.72 -8.13
C LYS A 337 -26.00 -6.91 -8.70
N PRO A 338 -25.77 -7.99 -7.91
CA PRO A 338 -25.30 -9.26 -8.44
C PRO A 338 -26.39 -9.98 -9.28
N PRO A 339 -26.01 -10.79 -10.28
CA PRO A 339 -24.64 -10.93 -10.78
C PRO A 339 -24.20 -9.67 -11.53
N GLY A 340 -23.00 -9.17 -11.23
CA GLY A 340 -22.48 -7.95 -11.83
C GLY A 340 -21.36 -7.33 -11.00
N LEU A 341 -21.00 -6.10 -11.34
CA LEU A 341 -19.97 -5.34 -10.63
C LEU A 341 -20.54 -4.73 -9.34
N SER A 342 -20.38 -5.43 -8.22
CA SER A 342 -20.93 -5.03 -6.92
C SER A 342 -20.11 -3.97 -6.17
N HIS A 343 -18.95 -3.58 -6.67
CA HIS A 343 -18.07 -2.55 -6.09
C HIS A 343 -17.59 -1.58 -7.19
N ARG A 344 -16.66 -0.70 -6.86
CA ARG A 344 -16.04 0.25 -7.81
C ARG A 344 -15.23 -0.47 -8.89
N THR A 345 -15.11 0.15 -10.06
CA THR A 345 -14.28 -0.37 -11.18
C THR A 345 -12.78 -0.38 -10.86
N GLY A 346 -12.31 0.56 -10.05
CA GLY A 346 -10.90 0.65 -9.69
C GLY A 346 -10.60 1.76 -8.68
N HIS A 347 -9.33 1.94 -8.39
CA HIS A 347 -8.83 2.93 -7.45
C HIS A 347 -7.44 3.40 -7.85
N GLY A 348 -6.98 4.52 -7.27
CA GLY A 348 -5.59 4.94 -7.33
C GLY A 348 -4.69 4.00 -6.53
N ILE A 349 -3.42 3.98 -6.90
CA ILE A 349 -2.36 3.22 -6.23
C ILE A 349 -1.09 4.08 -6.17
N GLY A 350 -0.21 3.81 -5.23
CA GLY A 350 1.06 4.53 -5.08
C GLY A 350 1.89 3.97 -3.95
N MET A 351 2.10 4.77 -2.91
CA MET A 351 2.74 4.29 -1.67
C MET A 351 1.79 3.46 -0.79
N GLU A 352 0.49 3.52 -1.09
CA GLU A 352 -0.54 2.66 -0.49
C GLU A 352 -1.28 1.94 -1.61
N GLY A 353 -1.77 0.71 -1.34
CA GLY A 353 -2.53 -0.09 -2.31
C GLY A 353 -3.80 0.61 -2.75
N HIS A 354 -4.46 1.33 -1.84
CA HIS A 354 -5.65 2.12 -2.12
C HIS A 354 -5.35 3.61 -1.89
N GLU A 355 -5.16 4.33 -2.96
CA GLU A 355 -5.02 5.79 -2.95
C GLU A 355 -6.18 6.47 -3.70
N PRO A 356 -6.39 7.76 -3.52
CA PRO A 356 -7.27 8.53 -4.41
C PRO A 356 -6.73 8.51 -5.86
N VAL A 357 -7.56 8.53 -6.87
CA VAL A 357 -9.01 8.66 -6.90
C VAL A 357 -9.67 7.29 -7.05
N ASN A 358 -10.93 7.15 -6.62
CA ASN A 358 -11.72 5.96 -6.89
C ASN A 358 -12.45 6.08 -8.24
N LEU A 359 -12.40 5.03 -9.06
CA LEU A 359 -13.21 4.91 -10.26
C LEU A 359 -14.58 4.34 -9.84
N VAL A 360 -15.48 5.21 -9.40
CA VAL A 360 -16.78 4.88 -8.83
C VAL A 360 -17.84 5.87 -9.33
N HIS A 361 -19.05 5.39 -9.53
CA HIS A 361 -20.17 6.25 -9.96
C HIS A 361 -20.28 7.54 -9.13
N GLY A 362 -20.42 8.68 -9.81
CA GLY A 362 -20.55 9.99 -9.18
C GLY A 362 -19.25 10.65 -8.75
N GLU A 363 -18.07 10.02 -8.90
CA GLU A 363 -16.78 10.67 -8.62
C GLU A 363 -16.47 11.74 -9.70
N THR A 364 -16.34 12.99 -9.26
CA THR A 364 -16.18 14.16 -10.15
C THR A 364 -14.73 14.59 -10.36
N THR A 365 -13.78 14.03 -9.62
CA THR A 365 -12.35 14.33 -9.77
C THR A 365 -11.85 13.99 -11.18
N LYS A 366 -11.08 14.92 -11.78
CA LYS A 366 -10.55 14.81 -13.12
C LYS A 366 -9.05 14.53 -13.12
#